data_3d0ace28c853fade7b5ce25131973475
#
_entry.id   3d0ace28c853fade7b5ce25131973475
#
_cell.length_a   1.000
_cell.length_b   1.000
_cell.length_c   1.000
_cell.angle_alpha   90.00
_cell.angle_beta   90.00
_cell.angle_gamma   90.00
#
_symmetry.space_group_name_H-M   'P 1'
#
loop_
_entity.id
_entity.type
_entity.pdbx_description
1 polymer ?
#
loop_
_entity_poly.entity_id
_entity_poly.type
_entity_poly.pdbx_seq_one_letter_code
_entity_poly.pdbx_strand_id
1 'polypeptide(L)'
;MNKRLYTIFLISVFLLLPGFSTAAERIYNVLFVQSYAPETPWHNDLVRGLKDGFGESGLKVNITTEFLDANFWTYQSEKLIMRRFCERARERGTDLIVTVSDEAFHTLLTCGDSLALQLPVVFFNIKYPEGSLIDSLPNVCVDIRRIPISENY
;
A
#
# COMPACT_ATOMS: atom_id res chain seq x y z
N MET A 1 -48.20 42.41 5.01
CA MET A 1 -47.35 41.18 5.14
C MET A 1 -46.03 41.62 5.70
N ASN A 2 -45.72 41.18 6.94
CA ASN A 2 -44.62 41.72 7.76
C ASN A 2 -43.23 41.34 7.18
N LYS A 3 -42.45 42.34 6.75
CA LYS A 3 -41.10 42.17 6.20
C LYS A 3 -40.20 41.33 7.15
N ARG A 4 -40.40 41.42 8.46
CA ARG A 4 -39.67 40.63 9.46
C ARG A 4 -39.95 39.12 9.38
N LEU A 5 -41.19 38.72 9.05
CA LEU A 5 -41.56 37.30 8.91
C LEU A 5 -40.88 36.71 7.66
N TYR A 6 -40.77 37.43 6.56
CA TYR A 6 -40.08 36.99 5.34
C TYR A 6 -38.59 36.79 5.55
N THR A 7 -37.96 37.68 6.33
CA THR A 7 -36.53 37.58 6.64
C THR A 7 -36.24 36.34 7.49
N ILE A 8 -37.10 36.07 8.49
CA ILE A 8 -36.96 34.87 9.35
C ILE A 8 -37.15 33.59 8.53
N PHE A 9 -38.13 33.58 7.62
CA PHE A 9 -38.40 32.43 6.75
C PHE A 9 -37.23 32.17 5.78
N LEU A 10 -36.64 33.20 5.16
CA LEU A 10 -35.47 33.10 4.27
C LEU A 10 -34.23 32.57 5.01
N ILE A 11 -33.99 33.03 6.23
CA ILE A 11 -32.87 32.54 7.07
C ILE A 11 -33.08 31.07 7.46
N SER A 12 -34.32 30.68 7.79
CA SER A 12 -34.67 29.28 8.13
C SER A 12 -34.47 28.35 6.92
N VAL A 13 -34.84 28.78 5.71
CA VAL A 13 -34.62 27.99 4.47
C VAL A 13 -33.13 27.82 4.15
N PHE A 14 -32.32 28.86 4.42
CA PHE A 14 -30.86 28.80 4.19
C PHE A 14 -30.16 27.91 5.17
N LEU A 15 -30.67 27.76 6.42
CA LEU A 15 -30.14 26.82 7.42
C LEU A 15 -30.54 25.37 7.17
N LEU A 16 -31.56 25.11 6.34
CA LEU A 16 -32.01 23.76 5.97
C LEU A 16 -31.35 23.23 4.69
N LEU A 17 -30.52 24.02 4.02
CA LEU A 17 -29.72 23.49 2.90
C LEU A 17 -28.70 22.51 3.48
N PRO A 18 -28.78 21.21 3.14
CA PRO A 18 -27.73 20.28 3.53
C PRO A 18 -26.43 20.82 2.97
N GLY A 19 -25.49 21.17 3.86
CA GLY A 19 -24.14 21.54 3.44
C GLY A 19 -23.64 20.44 2.52
N PHE A 20 -23.34 20.78 1.27
CA PHE A 20 -22.63 19.86 0.37
C PHE A 20 -21.25 19.63 0.98
N SER A 21 -21.18 18.66 1.91
CA SER A 21 -19.92 18.12 2.36
C SER A 21 -19.35 17.34 1.17
N THR A 22 -18.58 18.00 0.34
CA THR A 22 -17.69 17.29 -0.58
C THR A 22 -16.71 16.54 0.28
N ALA A 23 -16.98 15.25 0.52
CA ALA A 23 -15.99 14.39 1.13
C ALA A 23 -14.71 14.51 0.29
N ALA A 24 -13.66 15.06 0.87
CA ALA A 24 -12.38 15.17 0.19
C ALA A 24 -11.99 13.74 -0.22
N GLU A 25 -11.80 13.53 -1.51
CA GLU A 25 -11.45 12.22 -2.06
C GLU A 25 -10.10 11.81 -1.48
N ARG A 26 -10.09 10.75 -0.67
CA ARG A 26 -8.90 10.26 0.01
C ARG A 26 -7.95 9.64 -1.00
N ILE A 27 -6.70 10.07 -1.00
CA ILE A 27 -5.61 9.45 -1.74
C ILE A 27 -4.87 8.53 -0.76
N TYR A 28 -4.73 7.26 -1.12
CA TYR A 28 -4.01 6.27 -0.32
C TYR A 28 -2.55 6.18 -0.76
N ASN A 29 -1.64 6.19 0.19
CA ASN A 29 -0.21 6.04 -0.06
C ASN A 29 0.20 4.57 0.07
N VAL A 30 0.76 4.01 -0.99
CA VAL A 30 1.20 2.62 -1.05
C VAL A 30 2.71 2.56 -1.14
N LEU A 31 3.35 1.86 -0.21
CA LEU A 31 4.75 1.47 -0.32
C LEU A 31 4.82 0.14 -1.06
N PHE A 32 5.46 0.13 -2.22
CA PHE A 32 5.67 -1.06 -3.04
C PHE A 32 7.15 -1.44 -3.02
N VAL A 33 7.49 -2.54 -2.34
CA VAL A 33 8.87 -3.02 -2.20
C VAL A 33 9.09 -4.25 -3.06
N GLN A 34 10.09 -4.18 -3.92
CA GLN A 34 10.54 -5.28 -4.75
C GLN A 34 11.87 -5.83 -4.28
N SER A 35 12.03 -7.16 -4.35
CA SER A 35 13.28 -7.83 -3.97
C SER A 35 14.44 -7.49 -4.89
N TYR A 36 14.18 -7.29 -6.17
CA TYR A 36 15.20 -7.16 -7.20
C TYR A 36 15.15 -5.80 -7.90
N ALA A 37 16.21 -5.49 -8.66
CA ALA A 37 16.36 -4.25 -9.39
C ALA A 37 15.25 -4.01 -10.46
N PRO A 38 15.03 -2.75 -10.88
CA PRO A 38 13.96 -2.37 -11.81
C PRO A 38 14.12 -2.94 -13.22
N GLU A 39 15.30 -3.45 -13.59
CA GLU A 39 15.59 -4.04 -14.90
C GLU A 39 14.94 -5.41 -15.11
N THR A 40 14.29 -5.97 -14.07
CA THR A 40 13.56 -7.24 -14.23
C THR A 40 12.39 -7.07 -15.21
N PRO A 41 12.23 -7.95 -16.21
CA PRO A 41 11.27 -7.75 -17.31
C PRO A 41 9.81 -7.59 -16.85
N TRP A 42 9.45 -8.24 -15.73
CA TRP A 42 8.09 -8.23 -15.18
C TRP A 42 7.79 -7.05 -14.25
N HIS A 43 8.79 -6.20 -13.93
CA HIS A 43 8.62 -5.05 -13.02
C HIS A 43 7.50 -4.10 -13.49
N ASN A 44 7.57 -3.68 -14.76
CA ASN A 44 6.59 -2.74 -15.32
C ASN A 44 5.17 -3.33 -15.35
N ASP A 45 5.05 -4.63 -15.58
CA ASP A 45 3.77 -5.32 -15.61
C ASP A 45 3.13 -5.38 -14.22
N LEU A 46 3.93 -5.60 -13.18
CA LEU A 46 3.45 -5.57 -11.79
C LEU A 46 2.96 -4.17 -11.39
N VAL A 47 3.75 -3.14 -11.66
CA VAL A 47 3.36 -1.75 -11.34
C VAL A 47 2.09 -1.36 -12.11
N ARG A 48 1.99 -1.76 -13.38
CA ARG A 48 0.79 -1.53 -14.18
C ARG A 48 -0.40 -2.26 -13.59
N GLY A 49 -0.28 -3.56 -13.31
CA GLY A 49 -1.34 -4.38 -12.73
C GLY A 49 -1.85 -3.83 -11.38
N LEU A 50 -0.96 -3.33 -10.53
CA LEU A 50 -1.34 -2.65 -9.29
C LEU A 50 -2.16 -1.39 -9.55
N LYS A 51 -1.70 -0.54 -10.47
CA LYS A 51 -2.40 0.71 -10.82
C LYS A 51 -3.78 0.43 -11.43
N ASP A 52 -3.85 -0.55 -12.32
CA ASP A 52 -5.10 -0.95 -12.97
C ASP A 52 -6.09 -1.49 -11.94
N GLY A 53 -5.66 -2.40 -11.05
CA GLY A 53 -6.50 -2.96 -9.99
C GLY A 53 -7.04 -1.91 -9.00
N PHE A 54 -6.23 -0.93 -8.60
CA PHE A 54 -6.71 0.18 -7.80
C PHE A 54 -7.66 1.10 -8.58
N GLY A 55 -7.36 1.36 -9.86
CA GLY A 55 -8.21 2.15 -10.76
C GLY A 55 -9.60 1.53 -10.94
N GLU A 56 -9.67 0.21 -11.15
CA GLU A 56 -10.92 -0.54 -11.27
C GLU A 56 -11.76 -0.51 -9.98
N SER A 57 -11.10 -0.45 -8.83
CA SER A 57 -11.77 -0.32 -7.53
C SER A 57 -12.21 1.12 -7.22
N GLY A 58 -11.91 2.08 -8.06
CA GLY A 58 -12.22 3.51 -7.85
C GLY A 58 -11.36 4.18 -6.78
N LEU A 59 -10.29 3.52 -6.31
CA LEU A 59 -9.40 4.07 -5.30
C LEU A 59 -8.30 4.93 -5.95
N LYS A 60 -8.11 6.13 -5.44
CA LYS A 60 -6.95 6.95 -5.80
C LYS A 60 -5.76 6.56 -4.94
N VAL A 61 -4.67 6.16 -5.60
CA VAL A 61 -3.45 5.71 -4.94
C VAL A 61 -2.23 6.48 -5.43
N ASN A 62 -1.30 6.70 -4.51
CA ASN A 62 0.04 7.17 -4.78
C ASN A 62 1.02 6.04 -4.44
N ILE A 63 1.63 5.42 -5.45
CA ILE A 63 2.53 4.28 -5.28
C ILE A 63 3.96 4.77 -5.26
N THR A 64 4.66 4.54 -4.15
CA THR A 64 6.11 4.72 -4.02
C THR A 64 6.77 3.35 -4.16
N THR A 65 7.59 3.18 -5.19
CA THR A 65 8.33 1.95 -5.42
C THR A 65 9.74 2.07 -4.84
N GLU A 66 10.14 1.05 -4.08
CA GLU A 66 11.47 0.89 -3.51
C GLU A 66 12.03 -0.49 -3.93
N PHE A 67 13.33 -0.55 -4.18
CA PHE A 67 14.02 -1.77 -4.59
C PHE A 67 15.02 -2.18 -3.53
N LEU A 68 14.88 -3.41 -3.03
CA LEU A 68 15.81 -3.97 -2.04
C LEU A 68 17.14 -4.35 -2.68
N ASP A 69 17.09 -4.73 -3.96
CA ASP A 69 18.24 -5.15 -4.76
C ASP A 69 19.03 -6.32 -4.12
N ALA A 70 18.28 -7.32 -3.70
CA ALA A 70 18.76 -8.45 -2.90
C ALA A 70 19.92 -9.25 -3.53
N ASN A 71 20.12 -9.16 -4.85
CA ASN A 71 21.26 -9.81 -5.52
C ASN A 71 22.62 -9.19 -5.15
N PHE A 72 22.65 -7.97 -4.67
CA PHE A 72 23.88 -7.22 -4.43
C PHE A 72 24.24 -7.04 -2.96
N TRP A 73 23.28 -7.26 -2.06
CA TRP A 73 23.44 -6.95 -0.66
C TRP A 73 23.52 -8.23 0.21
N THR A 74 24.19 -8.09 1.34
CA THR A 74 24.08 -9.10 2.40
C THR A 74 22.76 -8.92 3.14
N TYR A 75 22.24 -9.99 3.74
CA TYR A 75 21.02 -9.94 4.53
C TYR A 75 21.00 -8.85 5.63
N GLN A 76 22.16 -8.55 6.23
CA GLN A 76 22.27 -7.48 7.22
C GLN A 76 22.14 -6.09 6.58
N SER A 77 22.69 -5.90 5.39
CA SER A 77 22.55 -4.67 4.63
C SER A 77 21.13 -4.45 4.15
N GLU A 78 20.46 -5.51 3.70
CA GLU A 78 19.04 -5.49 3.32
C GLU A 78 18.16 -5.01 4.46
N LYS A 79 18.39 -5.51 5.69
CA LYS A 79 17.67 -5.04 6.88
C LYS A 79 17.83 -3.56 7.15
N LEU A 80 19.03 -3.02 6.97
CA LEU A 80 19.27 -1.60 7.13
C LEU A 80 18.56 -0.76 6.05
N ILE A 81 18.59 -1.25 4.80
CA ILE A 81 17.89 -0.63 3.68
C ILE A 81 16.40 -0.63 3.94
N MET A 82 15.84 -1.78 4.35
CA MET A 82 14.41 -1.92 4.65
C MET A 82 13.96 -0.98 5.78
N ARG A 83 14.75 -0.81 6.85
CA ARG A 83 14.44 0.16 7.91
C ARG A 83 14.30 1.57 7.35
N ARG A 84 15.19 1.99 6.44
CA ARG A 84 15.09 3.29 5.78
C ARG A 84 13.84 3.41 4.91
N PHE A 85 13.40 2.31 4.27
CA PHE A 85 12.13 2.29 3.55
C PHE A 85 10.96 2.50 4.52
N CYS A 86 10.96 1.82 5.67
CA CYS A 86 9.95 1.99 6.71
C CYS A 86 9.92 3.41 7.30
N GLU A 87 11.08 4.02 7.54
CA GLU A 87 11.18 5.41 8.00
C GLU A 87 10.54 6.38 7.00
N ARG A 88 10.91 6.29 5.72
CA ARG A 88 10.31 7.12 4.66
C ARG A 88 8.82 6.86 4.47
N ALA A 89 8.39 5.62 4.65
CA ALA A 89 6.98 5.25 4.57
C ALA A 89 6.15 5.94 5.66
N ARG A 90 6.66 6.02 6.89
CA ARG A 90 6.01 6.76 7.98
C ARG A 90 5.92 8.26 7.68
N GLU A 91 7.01 8.86 7.21
CA GLU A 91 7.04 10.28 6.85
C GLU A 91 6.02 10.64 5.78
N ARG A 92 5.75 9.71 4.85
CA ARG A 92 4.79 9.87 3.77
C ARG A 92 3.36 9.50 4.13
N GLY A 93 3.12 9.03 5.35
CA GLY A 93 1.80 8.58 5.79
C GLY A 93 1.30 7.38 4.97
N THR A 94 2.14 6.35 4.81
CA THR A 94 1.79 5.13 4.07
C THR A 94 0.59 4.43 4.71
N ASP A 95 -0.35 3.99 3.89
CA ASP A 95 -1.58 3.28 4.29
C ASP A 95 -1.50 1.77 4.05
N LEU A 96 -0.66 1.34 3.10
CA LEU A 96 -0.54 -0.06 2.67
C LEU A 96 0.90 -0.37 2.27
N ILE A 97 1.39 -1.54 2.67
CA ILE A 97 2.67 -2.09 2.20
C ILE A 97 2.38 -3.24 1.25
N VAL A 98 3.07 -3.23 0.12
CA VAL A 98 3.02 -4.31 -0.86
C VAL A 98 4.43 -4.81 -1.10
N THR A 99 4.69 -6.11 -0.91
CA THR A 99 6.00 -6.72 -1.16
C THR A 99 5.94 -7.76 -2.26
N VAL A 100 7.03 -7.89 -3.01
CA VAL A 100 7.17 -8.86 -4.09
C VAL A 100 8.41 -9.71 -3.89
N SER A 101 8.21 -11.02 -3.93
CA SER A 101 9.18 -12.09 -3.71
C SER A 101 9.63 -12.25 -2.25
N ASP A 102 10.28 -13.36 -1.97
CA ASP A 102 10.60 -13.82 -0.61
C ASP A 102 11.50 -12.84 0.14
N GLU A 103 12.52 -12.28 -0.51
CA GLU A 103 13.53 -11.41 0.12
C GLU A 103 12.91 -10.13 0.69
N ALA A 104 12.08 -9.43 -0.10
CA ALA A 104 11.41 -8.20 0.35
C ALA A 104 10.48 -8.49 1.52
N PHE A 105 9.71 -9.58 1.44
CA PHE A 105 8.78 -9.99 2.49
C PHE A 105 9.51 -10.36 3.78
N HIS A 106 10.46 -11.32 3.72
CA HIS A 106 11.23 -11.75 4.89
C HIS A 106 12.01 -10.62 5.52
N THR A 107 12.62 -9.75 4.70
CA THR A 107 13.39 -8.62 5.21
C THR A 107 12.49 -7.61 5.90
N LEU A 108 11.29 -7.33 5.37
CA LEU A 108 10.30 -6.48 6.03
C LEU A 108 9.95 -6.99 7.43
N LEU A 109 9.70 -8.29 7.57
CA LEU A 109 9.31 -8.90 8.84
C LEU A 109 10.46 -9.01 9.86
N THR A 110 11.69 -9.11 9.39
CA THR A 110 12.87 -9.38 10.23
C THR A 110 13.80 -8.19 10.40
N CYS A 111 13.53 -7.06 9.76
CA CYS A 111 14.38 -5.87 9.89
C CYS A 111 14.35 -5.23 11.28
N GLY A 112 13.41 -5.63 12.14
CA GLY A 112 13.25 -5.09 13.49
C GLY A 112 12.49 -3.76 13.54
N ASP A 113 11.80 -3.41 12.46
CA ASP A 113 10.87 -2.28 12.40
C ASP A 113 9.43 -2.77 12.63
N SER A 114 8.61 -1.97 13.31
CA SER A 114 7.24 -2.34 13.65
C SER A 114 6.20 -1.93 12.60
N LEU A 115 6.59 -1.34 11.48
CA LEU A 115 5.64 -0.81 10.49
C LEU A 115 4.73 -1.91 9.91
N ALA A 116 5.28 -3.10 9.64
CA ALA A 116 4.52 -4.24 9.18
C ALA A 116 3.46 -4.75 10.17
N LEU A 117 3.62 -4.44 11.47
CA LEU A 117 2.63 -4.76 12.51
C LEU A 117 1.50 -3.73 12.59
N GLN A 118 1.72 -2.54 12.05
CA GLN A 118 0.80 -1.40 12.15
C GLN A 118 -0.04 -1.19 10.90
N LEU A 119 0.49 -1.58 9.74
CA LEU A 119 -0.15 -1.39 8.44
C LEU A 119 -0.58 -2.72 7.82
N PRO A 120 -1.60 -2.71 6.96
CA PRO A 120 -1.89 -3.85 6.11
C PRO A 120 -0.69 -4.18 5.22
N VAL A 121 -0.37 -5.48 5.09
CA VAL A 121 0.68 -5.98 4.21
C VAL A 121 0.06 -6.95 3.20
N VAL A 122 0.31 -6.68 1.93
CA VAL A 122 -0.03 -7.59 0.83
C VAL A 122 1.28 -8.08 0.22
N PHE A 123 1.36 -9.37 -0.06
CA PHE A 123 2.56 -9.93 -0.69
C PHE A 123 2.21 -10.87 -1.84
N PHE A 124 3.07 -10.90 -2.85
CA PHE A 124 2.93 -11.82 -3.97
C PHE A 124 4.25 -12.49 -4.32
N ASN A 125 4.13 -13.61 -5.08
CA ASN A 125 5.25 -14.37 -5.59
C ASN A 125 6.19 -14.84 -4.47
N ILE A 126 5.60 -15.29 -3.35
CA ILE A 126 6.31 -15.92 -2.25
C ILE A 126 6.35 -17.43 -2.51
N LYS A 127 7.54 -18.00 -2.58
CA LYS A 127 7.74 -19.45 -2.77
C LYS A 127 7.70 -20.20 -1.45
N TYR A 128 8.18 -19.58 -0.40
CA TYR A 128 8.37 -20.20 0.92
C TYR A 128 7.73 -19.36 2.02
N PRO A 129 6.37 -19.32 2.08
CA PRO A 129 5.69 -18.61 3.13
C PRO A 129 5.93 -19.32 4.46
N GLU A 130 6.71 -18.72 5.36
CA GLU A 130 6.84 -19.21 6.72
C GLU A 130 5.55 -18.90 7.49
N GLY A 131 4.72 -19.92 7.70
CA GLY A 131 3.43 -19.79 8.36
C GLY A 131 3.51 -19.08 9.71
N SER A 132 4.54 -19.36 10.49
CA SER A 132 4.76 -18.73 11.80
C SER A 132 4.97 -17.20 11.72
N LEU A 133 5.58 -16.70 10.66
CA LEU A 133 5.75 -15.25 10.43
C LEU A 133 4.44 -14.61 9.98
N ILE A 134 3.68 -15.29 9.13
CA ILE A 134 2.38 -14.80 8.64
C ILE A 134 1.38 -14.74 9.79
N ASP A 135 1.32 -15.78 10.61
CA ASP A 135 0.42 -15.87 11.78
C ASP A 135 0.70 -14.79 12.83
N SER A 136 1.91 -14.23 12.85
CA SER A 136 2.30 -13.14 13.75
C SER A 136 1.80 -11.76 13.30
N LEU A 137 1.32 -11.63 12.08
CA LEU A 137 0.89 -10.34 11.50
C LEU A 137 -0.62 -10.17 11.63
N PRO A 138 -1.09 -9.14 12.35
CA PRO A 138 -2.52 -8.94 12.60
C PRO A 138 -3.30 -8.50 11.34
N ASN A 139 -2.62 -8.01 10.30
CA ASN A 139 -3.23 -7.33 9.15
C ASN A 139 -2.67 -7.84 7.81
N VAL A 140 -2.44 -9.13 7.68
CA VAL A 140 -1.93 -9.71 6.42
C VAL A 140 -3.07 -10.20 5.54
N CYS A 141 -3.07 -9.72 4.30
CA CYS A 141 -3.87 -10.32 3.23
C CYS A 141 -2.95 -11.15 2.33
N VAL A 142 -3.20 -12.46 2.29
CA VAL A 142 -2.43 -13.41 1.48
C VAL A 142 -3.19 -13.65 0.19
N ASP A 143 -2.70 -13.18 -0.95
CA ASP A 143 -3.13 -13.72 -2.25
C ASP A 143 -2.09 -14.72 -2.74
N ILE A 144 -2.23 -16.00 -2.35
CA ILE A 144 -1.44 -17.10 -2.88
C ILE A 144 -2.08 -17.53 -4.20
N ARG A 145 -2.03 -16.70 -5.21
CA ARG A 145 -2.22 -17.19 -6.56
C ARG A 145 -0.89 -17.79 -7.00
N ARG A 146 -0.80 -19.11 -7.00
CA ARG A 146 0.24 -19.81 -7.76
C ARG A 146 0.06 -19.40 -9.21
N ILE A 147 0.87 -18.47 -9.68
CA ILE A 147 1.04 -18.26 -11.11
C ILE A 147 1.67 -19.54 -11.61
N PRO A 148 1.01 -20.32 -12.49
CA PRO A 148 1.66 -21.48 -13.09
C PRO A 148 2.84 -20.93 -13.90
N ILE A 149 4.05 -21.08 -13.36
CA ILE A 149 5.26 -20.84 -14.12
C ILE A 149 5.23 -21.92 -15.20
N SER A 150 4.93 -21.54 -16.43
CA SER A 150 5.16 -22.41 -17.56
C SER A 150 6.65 -22.72 -17.57
N GLU A 151 7.00 -23.96 -17.28
CA GLU A 151 8.36 -24.50 -17.43
C GLU A 151 8.73 -24.45 -18.91
N ASN A 152 9.19 -23.30 -19.38
CA ASN A 152 9.80 -23.12 -20.69
C ASN A 152 11.01 -22.21 -20.52
N TYR A 153 12.08 -22.81 -20.02
CA TYR A 153 13.46 -22.35 -20.20
C TYR A 153 14.31 -23.55 -20.67
#